data_30602194f7ab36b9043e28a635f39657
#
_entry.id   30602194f7ab36b9043e28a635f39657
#
_cell.length_a   1.000
_cell.length_b   1.000
_cell.length_c   1.000
_cell.angle_alpha   90.00
_cell.angle_beta   90.00
_cell.angle_gamma   90.00
#
_symmetry.space_group_name_H-M   'P 1'
#
loop_
_entity.id
_entity.type
_entity.pdbx_description
1 polymer ?
#
loop_
_entity_poly.entity_id
_entity_poly.type
_entity_poly.pdbx_seq_one_letter_code
_entity_poly.pdbx_strand_id
1 'polypeptide(L)'
;MALPAAGNSISLQQVNVELGNTGTDAINMGSSAVRTLFDDASGAISMSDGFGKSSELGLTASAASSANLKTLFDNNTAGSWAGSTAKRFTIGASTTMGIITAPASMGGTLIIDLAGAIQGVAGSANGGAGATAM
;
A
#
# COMPACT_ATOMS: atom_id res chain seq x y z
N MET A 1 -6.59 6.32 0.71
CA MET A 1 -7.61 6.38 -0.40
C MET A 1 -6.95 7.11 -1.56
N ALA A 2 -7.08 6.62 -2.78
CA ALA A 2 -6.44 7.27 -3.94
C ALA A 2 -7.19 8.53 -4.37
N LEU A 3 -6.47 9.51 -4.89
CA LEU A 3 -7.08 10.66 -5.54
C LEU A 3 -7.88 10.24 -6.79
N PRO A 4 -8.90 10.99 -7.20
CA PRO A 4 -9.71 10.66 -8.37
C PRO A 4 -8.87 10.40 -9.63
N ALA A 5 -9.35 9.49 -10.48
CA ALA A 5 -8.73 9.22 -11.78
C ALA A 5 -8.92 10.39 -12.75
N ALA A 6 -8.13 10.42 -13.83
CA ALA A 6 -8.26 11.40 -14.89
C ALA A 6 -9.70 11.47 -15.44
N GLY A 7 -10.17 12.69 -15.71
CA GLY A 7 -11.55 12.97 -16.10
C GLY A 7 -12.48 13.41 -14.96
N ASN A 8 -12.00 13.31 -13.71
CA ASN A 8 -12.72 13.82 -12.54
C ASN A 8 -11.99 15.04 -11.97
N SER A 9 -12.68 15.81 -11.11
CA SER A 9 -12.05 16.93 -10.42
C SER A 9 -11.34 16.42 -9.15
N ILE A 10 -10.15 16.96 -8.88
CA ILE A 10 -9.48 16.82 -7.59
C ILE A 10 -9.67 18.11 -6.81
N SER A 11 -10.02 18.02 -5.53
CA SER A 11 -10.09 19.15 -4.62
C SER A 11 -8.89 19.17 -3.67
N LEU A 12 -8.54 20.34 -3.15
CA LEU A 12 -7.54 20.47 -2.07
C LEU A 12 -7.92 19.67 -0.82
N GLN A 13 -9.21 19.56 -0.53
CA GLN A 13 -9.71 18.71 0.55
C GLN A 13 -9.30 17.24 0.35
N GLN A 14 -9.46 16.72 -0.86
CA GLN A 14 -9.07 15.33 -1.17
C GLN A 14 -7.56 15.13 -1.05
N VAL A 15 -6.77 16.10 -1.50
CA VAL A 15 -5.30 16.07 -1.34
C VAL A 15 -4.93 16.07 0.15
N ASN A 16 -5.56 16.92 0.96
CA ASN A 16 -5.32 16.94 2.40
C ASN A 16 -5.64 15.59 3.07
N VAL A 17 -6.81 15.04 2.78
CA VAL A 17 -7.23 13.74 3.34
C VAL A 17 -6.27 12.64 2.91
N GLU A 18 -5.81 12.64 1.66
CA GLU A 18 -4.84 11.66 1.17
C GLU A 18 -3.48 11.78 1.87
N LEU A 19 -3.08 12.99 2.26
CA LEU A 19 -1.86 13.24 3.05
C LEU A 19 -2.03 12.95 4.55
N GLY A 20 -3.22 12.53 4.99
CA GLY A 20 -3.52 12.25 6.40
C GLY A 20 -3.85 13.50 7.23
N ASN A 21 -4.07 14.63 6.59
CA ASN A 21 -4.50 15.88 7.24
C ASN A 21 -6.02 15.95 7.34
N THR A 22 -6.53 16.96 8.09
CA THR A 22 -7.97 17.26 8.00
C THR A 22 -8.27 17.95 6.66
N GLY A 23 -9.47 17.75 6.11
CA GLY A 23 -9.84 18.31 4.82
C GLY A 23 -9.85 19.83 4.75
N THR A 24 -9.78 20.51 5.90
CA THR A 24 -9.80 21.96 6.03
C THR A 24 -8.45 22.59 6.38
N ASP A 25 -7.41 21.79 6.51
CA ASP A 25 -6.06 22.28 6.81
C ASP A 25 -5.53 23.12 5.64
N ALA A 26 -4.72 24.12 5.97
CA ALA A 26 -4.03 24.89 4.94
C ALA A 26 -3.01 23.98 4.24
N ILE A 27 -3.05 23.97 2.90
CA ILE A 27 -2.15 23.18 2.10
C ILE A 27 -1.35 24.07 1.15
N ASN A 28 -0.07 23.74 1.02
CA ASN A 28 0.82 24.35 0.04
C ASN A 28 1.12 23.32 -1.06
N MET A 29 0.62 23.58 -2.28
CA MET A 29 0.82 22.69 -3.43
C MET A 29 2.30 22.45 -3.77
N GLY A 30 3.17 23.41 -3.47
CA GLY A 30 4.62 23.26 -3.65
C GLY A 30 5.34 22.55 -2.52
N SER A 31 4.65 22.11 -1.46
CA SER A 31 5.28 21.41 -0.34
C SER A 31 5.85 20.05 -0.75
N SER A 32 6.87 19.59 -0.04
CA SER A 32 7.47 18.28 -0.30
C SER A 32 6.47 17.14 -0.19
N ALA A 33 5.51 17.22 0.71
CA ALA A 33 4.47 16.20 0.89
C ALA A 33 3.56 16.09 -0.35
N VAL A 34 3.08 17.20 -0.89
CA VAL A 34 2.27 17.23 -2.11
C VAL A 34 3.09 16.77 -3.31
N ARG A 35 4.33 17.24 -3.43
CA ARG A 35 5.23 16.82 -4.52
C ARG A 35 5.51 15.33 -4.51
N THR A 36 5.71 14.76 -3.34
CA THR A 36 5.89 13.30 -3.18
C THR A 36 4.61 12.55 -3.56
N LEU A 37 3.44 13.03 -3.11
CA LEU A 37 2.16 12.43 -3.46
C LEU A 37 1.90 12.47 -4.98
N PHE A 38 2.22 13.58 -5.63
CA PHE A 38 1.99 13.78 -7.07
C PHE A 38 3.12 13.20 -7.95
N ASP A 39 4.20 12.72 -7.32
CA ASP A 39 5.38 12.19 -8.01
C ASP A 39 6.03 13.22 -8.95
N ASP A 40 6.06 14.48 -8.51
CA ASP A 40 6.63 15.62 -9.23
C ASP A 40 7.65 16.34 -8.34
N ALA A 41 8.91 15.96 -8.48
CA ALA A 41 10.00 16.44 -7.62
C ALA A 41 10.33 17.92 -7.82
N SER A 42 10.07 18.50 -9.01
CA SER A 42 10.45 19.88 -9.34
C SER A 42 9.60 20.44 -10.48
N GLY A 43 9.55 21.77 -10.58
CA GLY A 43 8.79 22.46 -11.62
C GLY A 43 7.43 22.96 -11.15
N ALA A 44 6.58 23.33 -12.11
CA ALA A 44 5.21 23.73 -11.86
C ALA A 44 4.38 22.48 -11.55
N ILE A 45 3.60 22.54 -10.49
CA ILE A 45 2.71 21.46 -10.08
C ILE A 45 1.24 21.86 -10.31
N SER A 46 0.46 20.96 -10.81
CA SER A 46 -0.97 21.16 -11.10
C SER A 46 -1.82 20.06 -10.47
N MET A 47 -3.11 20.28 -10.32
CA MET A 47 -4.03 19.25 -9.82
C MET A 47 -4.10 18.02 -10.73
N SER A 48 -3.83 18.17 -12.03
CA SER A 48 -3.82 17.05 -12.98
C SER A 48 -2.69 16.06 -12.72
N ASP A 49 -1.59 16.49 -12.10
CA ASP A 49 -0.47 15.62 -11.74
C ASP A 49 -0.84 14.65 -10.62
N GLY A 50 -1.87 14.99 -9.85
CA GLY A 50 -2.40 14.17 -8.77
C GLY A 50 -3.40 13.09 -9.21
N PHE A 51 -3.82 13.00 -10.46
CA PHE A 51 -4.80 12.00 -10.87
C PHE A 51 -4.35 10.57 -10.58
N GLY A 52 -5.17 9.83 -9.84
CA GLY A 52 -4.92 8.45 -9.46
C GLY A 52 -3.76 8.24 -8.49
N LYS A 53 -3.14 9.31 -8.00
CA LYS A 53 -2.06 9.21 -7.01
C LYS A 53 -2.59 8.82 -5.64
N SER A 54 -1.77 8.14 -4.87
CA SER A 54 -2.07 7.72 -3.51
C SER A 54 -0.83 7.85 -2.63
N SER A 55 -1.05 8.28 -1.39
CA SER A 55 -0.02 8.24 -0.36
C SER A 55 0.30 6.80 0.08
N GLU A 56 -0.49 5.86 -0.37
CA GLU A 56 -0.44 4.46 0.02
C GLU A 56 -0.75 3.55 -1.17
N LEU A 57 0.04 2.50 -1.33
CA LEU A 57 -0.21 1.43 -2.29
C LEU A 57 -1.00 0.32 -1.59
N GLY A 58 -2.26 0.14 -1.95
CA GLY A 58 -3.14 -0.87 -1.38
C GLY A 58 -3.19 -2.14 -2.24
N LEU A 59 -3.04 -3.30 -1.60
CA LEU A 59 -3.33 -4.61 -2.19
C LEU A 59 -4.25 -5.40 -1.25
N THR A 60 -5.21 -6.12 -1.83
CA THR A 60 -6.06 -7.05 -1.11
C THR A 60 -5.61 -8.47 -1.37
N ALA A 61 -5.47 -9.24 -0.30
CA ALA A 61 -5.07 -10.64 -0.38
C ALA A 61 -6.14 -11.49 -1.05
N SER A 62 -5.71 -12.40 -1.92
CA SER A 62 -6.47 -13.60 -2.27
C SER A 62 -5.99 -14.77 -1.42
N ALA A 63 -6.86 -15.74 -1.13
CA ALA A 63 -6.48 -16.92 -0.37
C ALA A 63 -5.31 -17.64 -1.04
N ALA A 64 -4.24 -17.89 -0.31
CA ALA A 64 -3.03 -18.54 -0.82
C ALA A 64 -2.25 -19.23 0.30
N SER A 65 -1.51 -20.27 -0.04
CA SER A 65 -0.64 -20.98 0.91
C SER A 65 0.60 -20.17 1.29
N SER A 66 1.01 -19.21 0.48
CA SER A 66 2.11 -18.29 0.77
C SER A 66 1.98 -17.02 -0.05
N ALA A 67 2.50 -15.92 0.45
CA ALA A 67 2.60 -14.65 -0.24
C ALA A 67 3.97 -14.01 -0.04
N ASN A 68 4.60 -13.59 -1.13
CA ASN A 68 5.78 -12.74 -1.10
C ASN A 68 5.35 -11.31 -1.42
N LEU A 69 5.35 -10.44 -0.42
CA LEU A 69 4.83 -9.07 -0.56
C LEU A 69 5.62 -8.25 -1.58
N LYS A 70 6.95 -8.44 -1.66
CA LYS A 70 7.75 -7.76 -2.69
C LYS A 70 7.25 -8.09 -4.09
N THR A 71 7.04 -9.38 -4.38
CA THR A 71 6.54 -9.80 -5.69
C THR A 71 5.16 -9.24 -5.98
N LEU A 72 4.26 -9.24 -5.00
CA LEU A 72 2.90 -8.73 -5.17
C LEU A 72 2.88 -7.22 -5.45
N PHE A 73 3.62 -6.43 -4.67
CA PHE A 73 3.68 -4.99 -4.87
C PHE A 73 4.41 -4.61 -6.15
N ASP A 74 5.52 -5.25 -6.49
CA ASP A 74 6.28 -4.96 -7.71
C ASP A 74 5.54 -5.41 -8.98
N ASN A 75 4.71 -6.44 -8.92
CA ASN A 75 3.83 -6.84 -10.02
C ASN A 75 2.68 -5.84 -10.24
N ASN A 76 2.19 -5.22 -9.17
CA ASN A 76 1.16 -4.19 -9.25
C ASN A 76 1.72 -2.87 -9.78
N THR A 77 2.88 -2.46 -9.29
CA THR A 77 3.61 -1.27 -9.72
C THR A 77 5.10 -1.55 -9.65
N ALA A 78 5.78 -1.58 -10.77
CA ALA A 78 7.20 -1.95 -10.88
C ALA A 78 8.08 -1.11 -9.92
N GLY A 79 8.92 -1.79 -9.14
CA GLY A 79 9.82 -1.15 -8.19
C GLY A 79 9.15 -0.58 -6.94
N SER A 80 7.85 -0.77 -6.77
CA SER A 80 7.09 -0.19 -5.66
C SER A 80 7.54 -0.68 -4.27
N TRP A 81 8.10 -1.89 -4.19
CA TRP A 81 8.59 -2.43 -2.92
C TRP A 81 9.69 -1.57 -2.31
N ALA A 82 10.65 -1.14 -3.11
CA ALA A 82 11.75 -0.28 -2.67
C ALA A 82 11.36 1.21 -2.56
N GLY A 83 10.25 1.60 -3.16
CA GLY A 83 9.75 2.98 -3.15
C GLY A 83 9.32 3.45 -1.76
N SER A 84 9.40 4.76 -1.52
CA SER A 84 9.08 5.40 -0.24
C SER A 84 7.58 5.45 0.08
N THR A 85 6.70 5.20 -0.90
CA THR A 85 5.25 5.17 -0.70
C THR A 85 4.86 4.08 0.30
N ALA A 86 3.99 4.42 1.26
CA ALA A 86 3.45 3.46 2.21
C ALA A 86 2.70 2.32 1.49
N LYS A 87 2.74 1.14 2.05
CA LYS A 87 2.13 -0.07 1.49
C LYS A 87 1.12 -0.63 2.47
N ARG A 88 -0.08 -0.94 1.99
CA ARG A 88 -1.12 -1.60 2.77
C ARG A 88 -1.47 -2.94 2.12
N PHE A 89 -1.40 -3.99 2.90
CA PHE A 89 -1.82 -5.32 2.49
C PHE A 89 -3.01 -5.75 3.35
N THR A 90 -4.18 -5.84 2.74
CA THR A 90 -5.44 -6.14 3.44
C THR A 90 -5.81 -7.61 3.28
N ILE A 91 -6.01 -8.29 4.39
CA ILE A 91 -6.52 -9.68 4.45
C ILE A 91 -7.95 -9.63 4.94
N GLY A 92 -8.90 -9.80 4.01
CA GLY A 92 -10.33 -9.69 4.30
C GLY A 92 -10.85 -10.80 5.23
N ALA A 93 -11.98 -10.56 5.89
CA ALA A 93 -12.56 -11.47 6.92
C ALA A 93 -12.78 -12.92 6.47
N SER A 94 -13.04 -13.14 5.18
CA SER A 94 -13.24 -14.48 4.61
C SER A 94 -11.97 -15.04 3.95
N THR A 95 -10.81 -14.40 4.12
CA THR A 95 -9.56 -14.79 3.50
C THR A 95 -8.65 -15.47 4.50
N THR A 96 -8.16 -16.65 4.15
CA THR A 96 -7.10 -17.34 4.90
C THR A 96 -5.82 -17.31 4.07
N MET A 97 -4.74 -16.81 4.67
CA MET A 97 -3.40 -16.79 4.10
C MET A 97 -2.52 -17.79 4.85
N GLY A 98 -1.57 -18.39 4.12
CA GLY A 98 -0.49 -19.13 4.75
C GLY A 98 0.65 -18.20 5.16
N ILE A 99 1.89 -18.56 4.82
CA ILE A 99 3.06 -17.77 5.19
C ILE A 99 3.11 -16.46 4.39
N ILE A 100 3.27 -15.34 5.08
CA ILE A 100 3.53 -14.03 4.46
C ILE A 100 5.00 -13.69 4.65
N THR A 101 5.67 -13.39 3.55
CA THR A 101 7.07 -12.99 3.55
C THR A 101 7.20 -11.53 3.12
N ALA A 102 7.85 -10.73 3.96
CA ALA A 102 8.24 -9.36 3.66
C ALA A 102 9.77 -9.30 3.50
N PRO A 103 10.30 -9.41 2.26
CA PRO A 103 11.75 -9.37 2.04
C PRO A 103 12.37 -8.04 2.44
N ALA A 104 13.68 -8.05 2.69
CA ALA A 104 14.47 -6.83 2.93
C ALA A 104 14.38 -5.84 1.76
N SER A 105 14.94 -4.65 1.94
CA SER A 105 14.96 -3.54 0.96
C SER A 105 13.59 -2.93 0.68
N MET A 106 12.65 -3.04 1.62
CA MET A 106 11.40 -2.28 1.56
C MET A 106 11.66 -0.82 1.88
N GLY A 107 11.11 0.07 1.05
CA GLY A 107 11.03 1.50 1.35
C GLY A 107 9.66 1.85 1.93
N GLY A 108 9.57 2.95 2.69
CA GLY A 108 8.34 3.40 3.32
C GLY A 108 7.84 2.50 4.46
N THR A 109 6.55 2.55 4.74
CA THR A 109 5.88 1.81 5.82
C THR A 109 5.05 0.67 5.24
N LEU A 110 5.05 -0.49 5.89
CA LEU A 110 4.13 -1.59 5.60
C LEU A 110 3.05 -1.65 6.66
N ILE A 111 1.80 -1.65 6.22
CA ILE A 111 0.62 -1.85 7.05
C ILE A 111 -0.02 -3.18 6.62
N ILE A 112 -0.25 -4.07 7.56
CA ILE A 112 -1.01 -5.30 7.32
C ILE A 112 -2.33 -5.19 8.07
N ASP A 113 -3.43 -5.05 7.32
CA ASP A 113 -4.78 -5.05 7.86
C ASP A 113 -5.31 -6.48 7.90
N LEU A 114 -5.41 -7.03 9.09
CA LEU A 114 -5.83 -8.41 9.30
C LEU A 114 -7.25 -8.47 9.83
N ALA A 115 -8.22 -8.70 8.95
CA ALA A 115 -9.58 -9.08 9.31
C ALA A 115 -9.84 -10.59 9.09
N GLY A 116 -9.00 -11.23 8.28
CA GLY A 116 -9.02 -12.67 8.03
C GLY A 116 -8.08 -13.45 8.96
N ALA A 117 -7.49 -14.52 8.43
CA ALA A 117 -6.56 -15.36 9.18
C ALA A 117 -5.23 -15.53 8.46
N ILE A 118 -4.14 -15.59 9.24
CA ILE A 118 -2.83 -16.04 8.78
C ILE A 118 -2.55 -17.36 9.49
N GLN A 119 -2.34 -18.43 8.72
CA GLN A 119 -2.11 -19.76 9.24
C GLN A 119 -0.74 -20.29 8.78
N GLY A 120 0.01 -20.85 9.71
CA GLY A 120 1.21 -21.60 9.36
C GLY A 120 0.89 -22.85 8.53
N VAL A 121 1.86 -23.36 7.80
CA VAL A 121 1.73 -24.64 7.09
C VAL A 121 1.60 -25.76 8.12
N ALA A 122 0.61 -26.62 7.94
CA ALA A 122 0.43 -27.78 8.80
C ALA A 122 1.72 -28.64 8.81
N GLY A 123 2.09 -29.15 9.97
CA GLY A 123 3.17 -30.13 10.10
C GLY A 123 2.86 -31.41 9.33
N SER A 124 3.89 -32.16 8.94
CA SER A 124 3.69 -33.44 8.28
C SER A 124 2.99 -34.43 9.22
N ALA A 125 2.26 -35.39 8.63
CA ALA A 125 1.55 -36.42 9.40
C ALA A 125 2.43 -37.25 10.33
N ASN A 126 3.76 -37.20 10.17
CA ASN A 126 4.74 -37.93 10.97
C ASN A 126 5.37 -37.04 12.09
N GLY A 127 4.68 -36.04 12.59
CA GLY A 127 5.13 -35.24 13.71
C GLY A 127 6.10 -34.09 13.37
N GLY A 128 6.19 -33.69 12.13
CA GLY A 128 6.93 -32.48 11.75
C GLY A 128 6.27 -31.25 12.36
N ALA A 129 7.10 -30.29 12.83
CA ALA A 129 6.60 -29.01 13.30
C ALA A 129 5.94 -28.23 12.17
N GLY A 130 4.82 -27.58 12.45
CA GLY A 130 4.22 -26.60 11.54
C GLY A 130 5.11 -25.39 11.34
N ALA A 131 5.00 -24.72 10.20
CA ALA A 131 5.68 -23.46 9.99
C ALA A 131 5.03 -22.38 10.85
N THR A 132 5.83 -21.48 11.37
CA THR A 132 5.33 -20.34 12.15
C THR A 132 4.60 -19.37 11.23
N ALA A 133 3.36 -19.02 11.58
CA ALA A 133 2.63 -17.93 10.95
C ALA A 133 3.14 -16.59 11.50
N MET A 134 3.06 -15.55 10.69
CA MET A 134 3.31 -14.18 11.12
C MET A 134 2.11 -13.65 11.89
#